data_6bac64e87aa6269439954ff372c39fd9
#
_entry.id   6bac64e87aa6269439954ff372c39fd9
#
_cell.length_a   1.000
_cell.length_b   1.000
_cell.length_c   1.000
_cell.angle_alpha   90.00
_cell.angle_beta   90.00
_cell.angle_gamma   90.00
#
_symmetry.space_group_name_H-M   'P 1'
#
loop_
_entity.id
_entity.type
_entity.pdbx_description
1 polymer ?
#
loop_
_entity_poly.entity_id
_entity_poly.type
_entity_poly.pdbx_seq_one_letter_code
_entity_poly.pdbx_strand_id
1 'polypeptide(L)'
;MRSQAAAFLQRMSGVLQAYTIDQIITGTAPVDDPQGLRRNTTIAYAGDVFVQIIPGWKLQDDYNRAGTTTPQTAAVAALTTAPVFILAPEIPAQTIGVPVDARRIAPTVTRQLRIRSPNGAGRPPLSLQK
;
A
#
# COMPACT_ATOMS: atom_id res chain seq x y z
N MET A 1 12.04 -8.61 22.95
CA MET A 1 12.89 -7.72 22.13
C MET A 1 12.08 -6.94 21.08
N ARG A 2 11.37 -7.58 20.13
CA ARG A 2 10.61 -6.89 19.06
C ARG A 2 9.64 -5.83 19.59
N SER A 3 8.85 -6.16 20.61
CA SER A 3 7.88 -5.21 21.21
C SER A 3 8.55 -4.00 21.86
N GLN A 4 9.71 -4.18 22.48
CA GLN A 4 10.47 -3.07 23.05
C GLN A 4 11.05 -2.17 21.94
N ALA A 5 11.54 -2.75 20.85
CA ALA A 5 12.01 -2.01 19.69
C ALA A 5 10.86 -1.21 19.04
N ALA A 6 9.69 -1.83 18.84
CA ALA A 6 8.51 -1.14 18.32
C ALA A 6 8.09 0.03 19.25
N ALA A 7 8.05 -0.20 20.57
CA ALA A 7 7.71 0.85 21.54
C ALA A 7 8.74 1.99 21.58
N PHE A 8 10.01 1.70 21.35
CA PHE A 8 11.06 2.72 21.23
C PHE A 8 10.87 3.55 19.94
N LEU A 9 10.71 2.89 18.80
CA LEU A 9 10.51 3.54 17.51
C LEU A 9 9.25 4.40 17.49
N GLN A 10 8.17 3.96 18.16
CA GLN A 10 6.93 4.72 18.28
C GLN A 10 7.12 6.12 18.91
N ARG A 11 8.17 6.32 19.70
CA ARG A 11 8.47 7.61 20.35
C ARG A 11 9.33 8.53 19.51
N MET A 12 9.82 8.06 18.36
CA MET A 12 10.68 8.86 17.50
C MET A 12 9.84 9.88 16.70
N SER A 13 10.40 11.07 16.51
CA SER A 13 9.80 12.09 15.66
C SER A 13 9.66 11.57 14.23
N GLY A 14 8.52 11.82 13.59
CA GLY A 14 8.25 11.37 12.24
C GLY A 14 7.65 9.96 12.14
N VAL A 15 7.60 9.21 13.24
CA VAL A 15 6.93 7.90 13.28
C VAL A 15 5.46 8.09 13.66
N LEU A 16 4.58 7.62 12.80
CA LEU A 16 3.15 7.57 13.03
C LEU A 16 2.79 6.36 13.89
N GLN A 17 3.28 5.19 13.48
CA GLN A 17 3.07 3.92 14.18
C GLN A 17 4.27 2.99 13.96
N ALA A 18 4.51 2.12 14.96
CA ALA A 18 5.46 1.02 14.86
C ALA A 18 4.81 -0.25 15.42
N TYR A 19 4.93 -1.36 14.69
CA TYR A 19 4.34 -2.64 15.07
C TYR A 19 5.23 -3.81 14.64
N THR A 20 5.08 -4.93 15.32
CA THR A 20 5.94 -6.09 15.09
C THR A 20 5.40 -6.98 13.98
N ILE A 21 6.26 -7.81 13.40
CA ILE A 21 5.86 -8.85 12.45
C ILE A 21 4.81 -9.80 13.06
N ASP A 22 4.91 -10.08 14.37
CA ASP A 22 3.97 -10.96 15.06
C ASP A 22 2.54 -10.38 15.03
N GLN A 23 2.40 -9.06 15.18
CA GLN A 23 1.11 -8.36 15.07
C GLN A 23 0.55 -8.41 13.64
N ILE A 24 1.41 -8.40 12.63
CA ILE A 24 0.97 -8.56 11.23
C ILE A 24 0.47 -9.99 11.00
N ILE A 25 1.24 -10.99 11.43
CA ILE A 25 0.88 -12.40 11.25
C ILE A 25 -0.45 -12.74 11.94
N THR A 26 -0.66 -12.23 13.13
CA THR A 26 -1.90 -12.44 13.89
C THR A 26 -3.07 -11.57 13.42
N GLY A 27 -2.80 -10.56 12.57
CA GLY A 27 -3.82 -9.62 12.11
C GLY A 27 -4.26 -8.62 13.20
N THR A 28 -3.38 -8.37 14.18
CA THR A 28 -3.60 -7.44 15.31
C THR A 28 -2.81 -6.14 15.18
N ALA A 29 -2.15 -5.91 14.04
CA ALA A 29 -1.47 -4.65 13.77
C ALA A 29 -2.47 -3.47 13.86
N PRO A 30 -2.10 -2.36 14.51
CA PRO A 30 -2.98 -1.21 14.72
C PRO A 30 -3.08 -0.34 13.45
N VAL A 31 -3.64 -0.89 12.40
CA VAL A 31 -3.84 -0.26 11.08
C VAL A 31 -5.29 -0.46 10.62
N ASP A 32 -5.75 0.36 9.68
CA ASP A 32 -7.14 0.33 9.21
C ASP A 32 -7.54 -1.00 8.54
N ASP A 33 -6.61 -1.66 7.84
CA ASP A 33 -6.84 -3.00 7.23
C ASP A 33 -5.74 -4.00 7.64
N PRO A 34 -5.78 -4.55 8.88
CA PRO A 34 -4.78 -5.51 9.35
C PRO A 34 -4.72 -6.78 8.49
N GLN A 35 -5.87 -7.21 7.99
CA GLN A 35 -5.95 -8.41 7.15
C GLN A 35 -5.40 -8.18 5.74
N GLY A 36 -5.57 -6.99 5.19
CA GLY A 36 -4.94 -6.57 3.95
C GLY A 36 -3.42 -6.48 4.10
N LEU A 37 -2.94 -5.90 5.18
CA LEU A 37 -1.52 -5.83 5.50
C LEU A 37 -0.91 -7.24 5.59
N ARG A 38 -1.53 -8.16 6.33
CA ARG A 38 -1.09 -9.56 6.44
C ARG A 38 -1.00 -10.24 5.08
N ARG A 39 -2.01 -10.09 4.22
CA ARG A 39 -2.03 -10.70 2.87
C ARG A 39 -0.96 -10.16 1.95
N ASN A 40 -0.58 -8.90 2.12
CA ASN A 40 0.41 -8.21 1.29
C ASN A 40 1.83 -8.29 1.86
N THR A 41 2.02 -8.93 3.02
CA THR A 41 3.33 -9.08 3.66
C THR A 41 3.88 -10.49 3.43
N THR A 42 5.02 -10.57 2.77
CA THR A 42 5.75 -11.83 2.61
C THR A 42 6.69 -12.02 3.79
N ILE A 43 6.32 -12.89 4.73
CA ILE A 43 7.01 -13.09 6.01
C ILE A 43 8.49 -13.42 5.84
N ALA A 44 8.84 -14.19 4.81
CA ALA A 44 10.24 -14.60 4.54
C ALA A 44 11.19 -13.42 4.26
N TYR A 45 10.67 -12.29 3.83
CA TYR A 45 11.44 -11.08 3.50
C TYR A 45 11.07 -9.88 4.36
N ALA A 46 10.17 -10.07 5.30
CA ALA A 46 9.73 -9.01 6.20
C ALA A 46 10.74 -8.81 7.33
N GLY A 47 10.95 -7.56 7.72
CA GLY A 47 11.73 -7.23 8.92
C GLY A 47 10.97 -7.56 10.21
N ASP A 48 11.64 -7.44 11.34
CA ASP A 48 11.09 -7.73 12.67
C ASP A 48 10.09 -6.67 13.16
N VAL A 49 10.29 -5.42 12.76
CA VAL A 49 9.46 -4.27 13.14
C VAL A 49 9.16 -3.42 11.90
N PHE A 50 7.90 -3.07 11.77
CA PHE A 50 7.40 -2.18 10.72
C PHE A 50 7.18 -0.79 11.29
N VAL A 51 7.58 0.21 10.54
CA VAL A 51 7.43 1.62 10.91
C VAL A 51 6.62 2.33 9.85
N GLN A 52 5.52 2.92 10.28
CA GLN A 52 4.73 3.82 9.45
C GLN A 52 5.16 5.25 9.77
N ILE A 53 5.53 6.00 8.77
CA ILE A 53 5.95 7.40 8.93
C ILE A 53 4.76 8.34 8.70
N ILE A 54 4.83 9.50 9.35
CA ILE A 54 3.84 10.58 9.21
C ILE A 54 3.83 11.05 7.74
N PRO A 55 2.65 11.26 7.13
CA PRO A 55 2.56 11.79 5.78
C PRO A 55 3.38 13.08 5.60
N GLY A 56 4.14 13.14 4.50
CA GLY A 56 5.04 14.25 4.21
C GLY A 56 6.44 14.11 4.80
N TRP A 57 6.69 13.12 5.66
CA TRP A 57 8.03 12.79 6.15
C TRP A 57 8.72 11.80 5.23
N LYS A 58 10.04 11.83 5.27
CA LYS A 58 10.91 11.03 4.42
C LYS A 58 11.98 10.39 5.29
N LEU A 59 12.15 9.07 5.20
CA LEU A 59 13.29 8.41 5.79
C LEU A 59 14.51 8.66 4.89
N GLN A 60 15.59 9.13 5.48
CA GLN A 60 16.84 9.37 4.79
C GLN A 60 17.96 8.60 5.51
N ASP A 61 18.81 7.95 4.73
CA ASP A 61 19.98 7.28 5.24
C ASP A 61 21.07 8.31 5.56
N ASP A 62 21.55 8.32 6.80
CA ASP A 62 22.61 9.22 7.26
C ASP A 62 24.01 8.80 6.77
N TYR A 63 24.15 7.58 6.24
CA TYR A 63 25.46 7.09 5.76
C TYR A 63 25.98 7.82 4.52
N ASN A 64 25.14 8.53 3.81
CA ASN A 64 25.51 9.31 2.59
C ASN A 64 25.89 10.76 2.86
N ARG A 65 26.41 11.10 4.01
CA ARG A 65 26.97 12.44 4.29
C ARG A 65 28.20 12.82 3.45
N ALA A 66 28.79 11.89 2.75
CA ALA A 66 29.96 12.11 1.89
C ALA A 66 29.61 12.52 0.45
N GLY A 67 28.60 13.31 0.24
CA GLY A 67 28.55 14.37 -0.76
C GLY A 67 28.47 14.03 -2.24
N THR A 68 28.11 12.84 -2.73
CA THR A 68 28.00 12.62 -4.19
C THR A 68 26.92 11.66 -4.66
N THR A 69 26.14 11.07 -3.79
CA THR A 69 25.04 10.18 -4.20
C THR A 69 23.70 10.80 -3.87
N THR A 70 22.78 10.72 -4.82
CA THR A 70 21.38 11.06 -4.62
C THR A 70 20.87 10.31 -3.38
N PRO A 71 20.33 10.99 -2.36
CA PRO A 71 19.86 10.32 -1.17
C PRO A 71 18.80 9.28 -1.57
N GLN A 72 19.08 8.01 -1.26
CA GLN A 72 18.09 6.96 -1.46
C GLN A 72 16.92 7.23 -0.51
N THR A 73 15.81 7.60 -1.07
CA THR A 73 14.59 7.84 -0.33
C THR A 73 13.96 6.50 0.01
N ALA A 74 14.12 6.04 1.23
CA ALA A 74 13.67 4.71 1.65
C ALA A 74 12.15 4.58 1.78
N ALA A 75 11.43 5.63 2.10
CA ALA A 75 9.97 5.60 2.10
C ALA A 75 9.39 7.01 1.97
N VAL A 76 8.51 7.18 1.04
CA VAL A 76 7.58 8.32 1.00
C VAL A 76 6.26 7.81 1.55
N ALA A 77 5.65 8.53 2.47
CA ALA A 77 4.26 8.27 2.82
C ALA A 77 3.45 8.33 1.54
N ALA A 78 3.10 7.19 1.01
CA ALA A 78 2.52 7.09 -0.32
C ALA A 78 1.19 7.82 -0.35
N LEU A 79 1.00 8.68 -1.33
CA LEU A 79 -0.34 9.07 -1.74
C LEU A 79 -1.07 7.78 -2.09
N THR A 80 -2.07 7.43 -1.30
CA THR A 80 -2.85 6.21 -1.50
C THR A 80 -3.82 6.33 -2.69
N THR A 81 -3.94 7.53 -3.25
CA THR A 81 -4.86 7.83 -4.36
C THR A 81 -4.07 8.22 -5.60
N ALA A 82 -4.33 7.53 -6.70
CA ALA A 82 -3.75 7.81 -8.01
C ALA A 82 -4.84 7.85 -9.07
N PRO A 83 -4.73 8.70 -10.12
CA PRO A 83 -5.66 8.67 -11.24
C PRO A 83 -5.49 7.37 -12.03
N VAL A 84 -6.61 6.81 -12.50
CA VAL A 84 -6.65 5.63 -13.36
C VAL A 84 -7.37 5.99 -14.64
N PHE A 85 -6.76 5.70 -15.77
CA PHE A 85 -7.34 5.89 -17.10
C PHE A 85 -7.59 4.52 -17.73
N ILE A 86 -8.82 4.28 -18.18
CA ILE A 86 -9.21 3.06 -18.89
C ILE A 86 -9.70 3.48 -20.27
N LEU A 87 -9.04 2.97 -21.31
CA LEU A 87 -9.43 3.20 -22.69
C LEU A 87 -9.84 1.88 -23.34
N ALA A 88 -11.05 1.81 -23.86
CA ALA A 88 -11.53 0.65 -24.62
C ALA A 88 -12.58 1.10 -25.65
N PRO A 89 -12.68 0.42 -26.80
CA PRO A 89 -13.57 0.83 -27.91
C PRO A 89 -15.04 0.95 -27.54
N GLU A 90 -15.50 0.13 -26.60
CA GLU A 90 -16.92 0.04 -26.21
C GLU A 90 -17.25 0.89 -24.96
N ILE A 91 -16.31 1.65 -24.43
CA ILE A 91 -16.52 2.48 -23.24
C ILE A 91 -16.62 3.95 -23.68
N PRO A 92 -17.77 4.60 -23.51
CA PRO A 92 -17.90 6.03 -23.76
C PRO A 92 -17.06 6.83 -22.76
N ALA A 93 -16.66 8.03 -23.15
CA ALA A 93 -15.94 8.94 -22.28
C ALA A 93 -16.77 9.26 -21.04
N GLN A 94 -16.26 8.94 -19.85
CA GLN A 94 -16.89 9.20 -18.58
C GLN A 94 -15.86 9.44 -17.49
N THR A 95 -16.23 10.20 -16.47
CA THR A 95 -15.37 10.46 -15.32
C THR A 95 -16.04 9.93 -14.05
N ILE A 96 -15.32 9.12 -13.28
CA ILE A 96 -15.75 8.65 -11.97
C ILE A 96 -15.05 9.51 -10.92
N GLY A 97 -15.75 10.51 -10.38
CA GLY A 97 -15.20 11.50 -9.44
C GLY A 97 -15.07 11.02 -8.00
N VAL A 98 -15.41 9.75 -7.71
CA VAL A 98 -15.31 9.16 -6.37
C VAL A 98 -14.12 8.20 -6.30
N PRO A 99 -13.41 8.13 -5.17
CA PRO A 99 -12.34 7.15 -4.97
C PRO A 99 -12.84 5.72 -5.16
N VAL A 100 -12.06 4.94 -5.88
CA VAL A 100 -12.39 3.55 -6.23
C VAL A 100 -11.32 2.63 -5.70
N ASP A 101 -11.72 1.50 -5.13
CA ASP A 101 -10.79 0.45 -4.68
C ASP A 101 -10.03 -0.13 -5.88
N ALA A 102 -8.70 -0.03 -5.86
CA ALA A 102 -7.82 -0.51 -6.93
C ALA A 102 -8.01 -2.01 -7.25
N ARG A 103 -8.47 -2.80 -6.29
CA ARG A 103 -8.80 -4.23 -6.47
C ARG A 103 -9.94 -4.48 -7.46
N ARG A 104 -10.68 -3.45 -7.84
CA ARG A 104 -11.73 -3.51 -8.86
C ARG A 104 -11.21 -3.36 -10.29
N ILE A 105 -9.96 -2.92 -10.47
CA ILE A 105 -9.37 -2.68 -11.80
C ILE A 105 -9.27 -4.00 -12.59
N ALA A 106 -8.62 -5.01 -12.02
CA ALA A 106 -8.46 -6.30 -12.71
C ALA A 106 -9.78 -6.97 -13.10
N PRO A 107 -10.80 -7.06 -12.22
CA PRO A 107 -12.15 -7.54 -12.60
C PRO A 107 -12.80 -6.70 -13.71
N THR A 108 -12.57 -5.39 -13.73
CA THR A 108 -13.11 -4.50 -14.76
C THR A 108 -12.50 -4.80 -16.13
N VAL A 109 -11.17 -4.93 -16.18
CA VAL A 109 -10.44 -5.27 -17.40
C VAL A 109 -10.87 -6.65 -17.93
N THR A 110 -10.92 -7.67 -17.06
CA THR A 110 -11.30 -9.02 -17.48
C THR A 110 -12.74 -9.09 -17.97
N ARG A 111 -13.65 -8.31 -17.38
CA ARG A 111 -15.04 -8.19 -17.88
C ARG A 111 -15.08 -7.60 -19.28
N GLN A 112 -14.28 -6.56 -19.56
CA GLN A 112 -14.22 -5.96 -20.91
C GLN A 112 -13.64 -6.93 -21.93
N LEU A 113 -12.63 -7.69 -21.56
CA LEU A 113 -12.01 -8.70 -22.39
C LEU A 113 -12.81 -10.01 -22.49
N ARG A 114 -13.93 -10.12 -21.76
CA ARG A 114 -14.78 -11.34 -21.68
C ARG A 114 -14.00 -12.58 -21.28
N ILE A 115 -13.01 -12.42 -20.41
CA ILE A 115 -12.23 -13.52 -19.84
C ILE A 115 -12.52 -13.70 -18.35
N ARG A 116 -12.12 -14.84 -17.80
CA ARG A 116 -12.33 -15.15 -16.38
C ARG A 116 -11.50 -14.18 -15.51
N SER A 117 -12.14 -13.64 -14.46
CA SER A 117 -11.45 -12.84 -13.46
C SER A 117 -10.41 -13.66 -12.69
N PRO A 118 -9.30 -13.03 -12.25
CA PRO A 118 -8.31 -13.68 -11.40
C PRO A 118 -8.96 -14.25 -10.13
N ASN A 119 -8.51 -15.41 -9.67
CA ASN A 119 -9.06 -16.07 -8.48
C ASN A 119 -8.95 -15.22 -7.20
N GLY A 120 -7.98 -14.30 -7.13
CA GLY A 120 -7.81 -13.36 -6.03
C GLY A 120 -8.64 -12.08 -6.14
N ALA A 121 -9.43 -11.90 -7.20
CA ALA A 121 -10.24 -10.70 -7.41
C ALA A 121 -11.50 -10.72 -6.52
N GLY A 122 -11.33 -10.40 -5.24
CA GLY A 122 -12.41 -10.39 -4.23
C GLY A 122 -13.36 -9.18 -4.31
N ARG A 123 -13.32 -8.37 -5.38
CA ARG A 123 -14.18 -7.20 -5.58
C ARG A 123 -14.90 -7.26 -6.93
N PRO A 124 -16.15 -6.80 -7.00
CA PRO A 124 -16.86 -6.72 -8.27
C PRO A 124 -16.24 -5.68 -9.20
N PRO A 125 -16.37 -5.83 -10.52
CA PRO A 125 -15.90 -4.85 -11.49
C PRO A 125 -16.57 -3.47 -11.29
N LEU A 126 -15.96 -2.43 -11.84
CA LEU A 126 -16.57 -1.11 -11.91
C LEU A 126 -17.80 -1.15 -12.84
N SER A 127 -18.84 -0.41 -12.45
CA SER A 127 -19.98 -0.15 -13.31
C SER A 127 -19.61 0.95 -14.29
N LEU A 128 -19.08 0.58 -15.45
CA LEU A 128 -18.87 1.50 -16.56
C LEU A 128 -20.15 1.61 -17.36
N GLN A 129 -20.56 2.83 -17.69
CA GLN A 129 -21.69 3.05 -18.61
C GLN A 129 -21.29 2.50 -19.98
N LYS A 130 -22.25 1.91 -20.67
CA LYS A 130 -22.12 1.48 -22.06
C LYS A 130 -22.65 2.55 -22.99
#